data_e72fb31e3d55319ca65ea0115a31369d
#
_entry.id   e72fb31e3d55319ca65ea0115a31369d
#
_cell.length_a   1.000
_cell.length_b   1.000
_cell.length_c   1.000
_cell.angle_alpha   90.00
_cell.angle_beta   90.00
_cell.angle_gamma   90.00
#
_symmetry.space_group_name_H-M   'P 1'
#
loop_
_entity.id
_entity.type
_entity.pdbx_description
1 polymer ?
#
loop_
_entity_poly.entity_id
_entity_poly.type
_entity_poly.pdbx_seq_one_letter_code
_entity_poly.pdbx_strand_id
1 'polypeptide(L)'
;MAAQYAYVMKDMTKTFPGANKPVLSNINLQFYQGAKIGIVGPNGAGKSTLIKIMAGIDKDFTGEAWPGENITVGYLEQEPELDPTKTVLENVKDGARETADMVERFNQIGMEMGEDGADFDALGAEMAELQ
;
A
#
# COMPACT_ATOMS: atom_id res chain seq x y z
N MET A 1 -1.04 -1.34 -27.10
CA MET A 1 -0.57 -1.17 -25.73
C MET A 1 -1.16 -2.30 -24.91
N ALA A 2 -0.33 -3.10 -24.22
CA ALA A 2 -0.83 -4.14 -23.34
C ALA A 2 -1.61 -3.49 -22.20
N ALA A 3 -2.77 -4.05 -21.82
CA ALA A 3 -3.54 -3.56 -20.70
C ALA A 3 -2.71 -3.75 -19.41
N GLN A 4 -2.39 -2.64 -18.74
CA GLN A 4 -1.62 -2.69 -17.52
C GLN A 4 -2.58 -2.91 -16.35
N TYR A 5 -2.51 -4.09 -15.76
CA TYR A 5 -3.32 -4.43 -14.59
C TYR A 5 -2.70 -3.84 -13.33
N ALA A 6 -3.55 -3.29 -12.46
CA ALA A 6 -3.15 -2.84 -11.13
C ALA A 6 -2.97 -4.02 -10.17
N TYR A 7 -3.76 -5.07 -10.32
CA TYR A 7 -3.67 -6.29 -9.52
C TYR A 7 -4.20 -7.49 -10.29
N VAL A 8 -3.61 -8.66 -10.07
CA VAL A 8 -4.01 -9.91 -10.71
C VAL A 8 -4.13 -11.01 -9.67
N MET A 9 -5.18 -11.80 -9.77
CA MET A 9 -5.36 -13.06 -9.04
C MET A 9 -5.62 -14.18 -10.04
N LYS A 10 -4.97 -15.33 -9.82
CA LYS A 10 -5.10 -16.52 -10.67
C LYS A 10 -5.24 -17.77 -9.82
N ASP A 11 -6.35 -18.49 -10.03
CA ASP A 11 -6.68 -19.74 -9.34
C ASP A 11 -6.55 -19.64 -7.81
N MET A 12 -6.73 -18.41 -7.25
CA MET A 12 -6.51 -18.15 -5.84
C MET A 12 -7.61 -18.80 -5.00
N THR A 13 -7.19 -19.57 -4.02
CA THR A 13 -8.09 -20.28 -3.09
C THR A 13 -7.59 -20.12 -1.68
N LYS A 14 -8.48 -19.72 -0.76
CA LYS A 14 -8.21 -19.57 0.67
C LYS A 14 -9.07 -20.49 1.50
N THR A 15 -8.43 -21.31 2.32
CA THR A 15 -9.08 -22.15 3.34
C THR A 15 -8.48 -21.84 4.68
N PHE A 16 -9.30 -21.54 5.69
CA PHE A 16 -8.79 -21.33 7.04
C PHE A 16 -8.47 -22.68 7.73
N PRO A 17 -7.49 -22.73 8.62
CA PRO A 17 -7.20 -23.92 9.41
C PRO A 17 -8.44 -24.45 10.13
N GLY A 18 -8.71 -25.74 9.99
CA GLY A 18 -9.89 -26.38 10.58
C GLY A 18 -11.21 -26.19 9.83
N ALA A 19 -11.23 -25.40 8.76
CA ALA A 19 -12.43 -25.28 7.92
C ALA A 19 -12.51 -26.42 6.90
N ASN A 20 -13.71 -26.99 6.73
CA ASN A 20 -13.97 -28.05 5.76
C ASN A 20 -14.19 -27.55 4.33
N LYS A 21 -14.33 -26.23 4.16
CA LYS A 21 -14.57 -25.59 2.86
C LYS A 21 -13.74 -24.32 2.73
N PRO A 22 -13.29 -24.00 1.51
CA PRO A 22 -12.63 -22.74 1.27
C PRO A 22 -13.59 -21.55 1.45
N VAL A 23 -13.09 -20.44 2.01
CA VAL A 23 -13.81 -19.16 2.09
C VAL A 23 -13.77 -18.42 0.75
N LEU A 24 -12.69 -18.60 0.00
CA LEU A 24 -12.52 -18.14 -1.37
C LEU A 24 -12.05 -19.33 -2.22
N SER A 25 -12.69 -19.57 -3.34
CA SER A 25 -12.40 -20.73 -4.18
C SER A 25 -12.22 -20.33 -5.64
N ASN A 26 -11.05 -20.66 -6.19
CA ASN A 26 -10.71 -20.47 -7.59
C ASN A 26 -10.99 -19.03 -8.08
N ILE A 27 -10.49 -18.05 -7.35
CA ILE A 27 -10.67 -16.64 -7.67
C ILE A 27 -9.72 -16.27 -8.82
N ASN A 28 -10.30 -15.77 -9.91
CA ASN A 28 -9.58 -15.27 -11.08
C ASN A 28 -10.07 -13.84 -11.35
N LEU A 29 -9.26 -12.85 -11.01
CA LEU A 29 -9.59 -11.43 -11.09
C LEU A 29 -8.44 -10.64 -11.69
N GLN A 30 -8.77 -9.64 -12.49
CA GLN A 30 -7.85 -8.71 -13.09
C GLN A 30 -8.40 -7.29 -12.90
N PHE A 31 -7.67 -6.49 -12.15
CA PHE A 31 -8.06 -5.12 -11.86
C PHE A 31 -7.25 -4.16 -12.74
N TYR A 32 -7.96 -3.33 -13.50
CA TYR A 32 -7.32 -2.31 -14.34
C TYR A 32 -6.94 -1.10 -13.50
N GLN A 33 -5.89 -0.40 -13.93
CA GLN A 33 -5.52 0.87 -13.33
C GLN A 33 -6.66 1.90 -13.46
N GLY A 34 -6.85 2.71 -12.42
CA GLY A 34 -7.89 3.73 -12.36
C GLY A 34 -9.31 3.21 -12.11
N ALA A 35 -9.54 1.89 -12.07
CA ALA A 35 -10.85 1.33 -11.80
C ALA A 35 -11.24 1.52 -10.33
N LYS A 36 -12.50 1.92 -10.09
CA LYS A 36 -13.12 1.95 -8.76
C LYS A 36 -14.02 0.74 -8.64
N ILE A 37 -13.68 -0.18 -7.73
CA ILE A 37 -14.30 -1.50 -7.65
C ILE A 37 -14.92 -1.69 -6.27
N GLY A 38 -16.21 -2.06 -6.22
CA GLY A 38 -16.91 -2.43 -5.00
C GLY A 38 -16.99 -3.95 -4.85
N ILE A 39 -16.70 -4.44 -3.66
CA ILE A 39 -16.87 -5.84 -3.28
C ILE A 39 -18.07 -5.94 -2.34
N VAL A 40 -19.12 -6.60 -2.78
CA VAL A 40 -20.38 -6.72 -2.04
C VAL A 40 -20.72 -8.19 -1.75
N GLY A 41 -21.39 -8.43 -0.66
CA GLY A 41 -21.82 -9.76 -0.25
C GLY A 41 -22.21 -9.81 1.23
N PRO A 42 -22.84 -10.91 1.68
CA PRO A 42 -23.21 -11.09 3.09
C PRO A 42 -21.97 -11.18 3.99
N ASN A 43 -22.18 -11.07 5.31
CA ASN A 43 -21.13 -11.32 6.28
C ASN A 43 -20.63 -12.77 6.18
N GLY A 44 -19.31 -12.96 6.31
CA GLY A 44 -18.67 -14.26 6.16
C GLY A 44 -18.40 -14.70 4.71
N ALA A 45 -18.77 -13.90 3.70
CA ALA A 45 -18.54 -14.23 2.28
C ALA A 45 -17.06 -14.11 1.84
N GLY A 46 -16.15 -13.70 2.72
CA GLY A 46 -14.72 -13.60 2.41
C GLY A 46 -14.26 -12.23 1.89
N LYS A 47 -15.08 -11.17 1.94
CA LYS A 47 -14.73 -9.83 1.46
C LYS A 47 -13.45 -9.30 2.11
N SER A 48 -13.40 -9.30 3.44
CA SER A 48 -12.23 -8.83 4.20
C SER A 48 -11.01 -9.73 3.97
N THR A 49 -11.21 -11.03 3.80
CA THR A 49 -10.14 -11.98 3.47
C THR A 49 -9.52 -11.65 2.11
N LEU A 50 -10.35 -11.40 1.10
CA LEU A 50 -9.89 -11.01 -0.23
C LEU A 50 -9.06 -9.73 -0.18
N ILE A 51 -9.55 -8.70 0.51
CA ILE A 51 -8.84 -7.42 0.66
C ILE A 51 -7.51 -7.60 1.41
N LYS A 52 -7.46 -8.42 2.48
CA LYS A 52 -6.23 -8.72 3.21
C LYS A 52 -5.20 -9.46 2.36
N ILE A 53 -5.63 -10.36 1.48
CA ILE A 53 -4.75 -11.01 0.51
C ILE A 53 -4.22 -9.98 -0.49
N MET A 54 -5.08 -9.10 -1.03
CA MET A 54 -4.65 -8.02 -1.93
C MET A 54 -3.65 -7.07 -1.28
N ALA A 55 -3.82 -6.78 0.00
CA ALA A 55 -2.91 -5.96 0.79
C ALA A 55 -1.59 -6.66 1.16
N GLY A 56 -1.44 -7.96 0.85
CA GLY A 56 -0.27 -8.74 1.23
C GLY A 56 -0.16 -9.07 2.71
N ILE A 57 -1.22 -8.81 3.49
CA ILE A 57 -1.32 -9.12 4.93
C ILE A 57 -1.52 -10.61 5.14
N ASP A 58 -2.45 -11.23 4.40
CA ASP A 58 -2.66 -12.67 4.41
C ASP A 58 -1.96 -13.29 3.18
N LYS A 59 -0.95 -14.11 3.44
CA LYS A 59 -0.16 -14.81 2.41
C LYS A 59 -0.40 -16.32 2.41
N ASP A 60 -1.28 -16.80 3.28
CA ASP A 60 -1.62 -18.22 3.40
C ASP A 60 -2.79 -18.56 2.48
N PHE A 61 -2.51 -18.71 1.21
CA PHE A 61 -3.46 -19.12 0.17
C PHE A 61 -2.75 -19.97 -0.90
N THR A 62 -3.51 -20.66 -1.73
CA THR A 62 -3.01 -21.37 -2.92
C THR A 62 -3.37 -20.58 -4.17
N GLY A 63 -2.65 -20.82 -5.28
CA GLY A 63 -2.73 -20.03 -6.50
C GLY A 63 -1.84 -18.79 -6.43
N GLU A 64 -2.15 -17.79 -7.20
CA GLU A 64 -1.30 -16.60 -7.37
C GLU A 64 -2.10 -15.31 -7.15
N ALA A 65 -1.49 -14.33 -6.49
CA ALA A 65 -2.05 -13.00 -6.29
C ALA A 65 -0.90 -11.99 -6.18
N TRP A 66 -0.86 -10.99 -7.06
CA TRP A 66 0.23 -10.00 -7.10
C TRP A 66 -0.23 -8.64 -7.62
N PRO A 67 0.36 -7.54 -7.13
CA PRO A 67 0.19 -6.21 -7.70
C PRO A 67 0.94 -6.11 -9.04
N GLY A 68 0.50 -5.20 -9.89
CA GLY A 68 1.22 -4.84 -11.12
C GLY A 68 2.57 -4.20 -10.82
N GLU A 69 3.41 -4.09 -11.84
CA GLU A 69 4.70 -3.41 -11.72
C GLU A 69 4.51 -1.95 -11.31
N ASN A 70 5.32 -1.48 -10.38
CA ASN A 70 5.30 -0.12 -9.83
C ASN A 70 3.94 0.28 -9.18
N ILE A 71 3.18 -0.69 -8.70
CA ILE A 71 1.94 -0.45 -7.96
C ILE A 71 2.21 -0.56 -6.46
N THR A 72 1.99 0.53 -5.75
CA THR A 72 1.98 0.56 -4.29
C THR A 72 0.58 0.24 -3.78
N VAL A 73 0.48 -0.68 -2.82
CA VAL A 73 -0.80 -1.10 -2.23
C VAL A 73 -0.93 -0.51 -0.84
N GLY A 74 -1.94 0.33 -0.64
CA GLY A 74 -2.35 0.81 0.67
C GLY A 74 -3.55 0.01 1.19
N TYR A 75 -3.62 -0.21 2.49
CA TYR A 75 -4.72 -0.89 3.15
C TYR A 75 -5.28 -0.04 4.29
N LEU A 76 -6.57 0.26 4.23
CA LEU A 76 -7.30 0.89 5.32
C LEU A 76 -8.15 -0.16 6.03
N GLU A 77 -7.86 -0.39 7.29
CA GLU A 77 -8.66 -1.29 8.14
C GLU A 77 -10.06 -0.73 8.41
N GLN A 78 -11.01 -1.61 8.68
CA GLN A 78 -12.37 -1.23 9.04
C GLN A 78 -12.41 -0.44 10.37
N GLU A 79 -11.55 -0.82 11.31
CA GLU A 79 -11.30 -0.13 12.57
C GLU A 79 -9.78 0.10 12.68
N PRO A 80 -9.26 1.21 12.11
CA PRO A 80 -7.84 1.48 12.12
C PRO A 80 -7.36 1.76 13.55
N GLU A 81 -6.27 1.10 13.95
CA GLU A 81 -5.59 1.38 15.20
C GLU A 81 -4.78 2.67 15.06
N LEU A 82 -5.18 3.70 15.80
CA LEU A 82 -4.45 4.97 15.88
C LEU A 82 -3.60 4.97 17.17
N ASP A 83 -2.42 5.56 17.09
CA ASP A 83 -1.57 5.77 18.26
C ASP A 83 -2.16 6.90 19.13
N PRO A 84 -2.69 6.59 20.34
CA PRO A 84 -3.32 7.59 21.19
C PRO A 84 -2.31 8.59 21.80
N THR A 85 -1.02 8.30 21.71
CA THR A 85 0.04 9.20 22.18
C THR A 85 0.44 10.25 21.17
N LYS A 86 -0.01 10.09 19.92
CA LYS A 86 0.27 10.99 18.79
C LYS A 86 -0.91 11.89 18.48
N THR A 87 -0.62 13.05 17.93
CA THR A 87 -1.62 13.94 17.36
C THR A 87 -2.25 13.33 16.10
N VAL A 88 -3.38 13.87 15.65
CA VAL A 88 -4.03 13.46 14.39
C VAL A 88 -3.05 13.60 13.21
N LEU A 89 -2.32 14.72 13.15
CA LEU A 89 -1.35 14.97 12.08
C LEU A 89 -0.20 13.94 12.07
N GLU A 90 0.31 13.57 13.23
CA GLU A 90 1.37 12.57 13.36
C GLU A 90 0.88 11.18 12.94
N ASN A 91 -0.35 10.78 13.33
CA ASN A 91 -0.94 9.53 12.86
C ASN A 91 -1.13 9.50 11.34
N VAL A 92 -1.54 10.63 10.73
CA VAL A 92 -1.67 10.74 9.26
C VAL A 92 -0.29 10.66 8.59
N LYS A 93 0.71 11.33 9.12
CA LYS A 93 2.10 11.28 8.61
C LYS A 93 2.69 9.87 8.67
N ASP A 94 2.37 9.09 9.69
CA ASP A 94 2.82 7.69 9.80
C ASP A 94 2.30 6.83 8.61
N GLY A 95 1.09 7.11 8.14
CA GLY A 95 0.52 6.43 6.96
C GLY A 95 1.20 6.79 5.63
N ALA A 96 1.90 7.93 5.59
CA ALA A 96 2.63 8.43 4.42
C ALA A 96 4.09 8.75 4.78
N ARG A 97 4.69 7.97 5.69
CA ARG A 97 6.00 8.24 6.30
C ARG A 97 7.09 8.50 5.26
N GLU A 98 7.21 7.65 4.25
CA GLU A 98 8.23 7.81 3.23
C GLU A 98 8.15 9.18 2.54
N THR A 99 6.95 9.59 2.12
CA THR A 99 6.73 10.91 1.51
C THR A 99 6.93 12.04 2.53
N ALA A 100 6.51 11.87 3.77
CA ALA A 100 6.68 12.88 4.82
C ALA A 100 8.16 13.11 5.14
N ASP A 101 8.95 12.05 5.24
CA ASP A 101 10.38 12.10 5.50
C ASP A 101 11.13 12.77 4.31
N MET A 102 10.75 12.47 3.06
CA MET A 102 11.30 13.14 1.88
C MET A 102 11.00 14.65 1.88
N VAL A 103 9.78 15.04 2.20
CA VAL A 103 9.40 16.47 2.29
C VAL A 103 10.16 17.16 3.43
N GLU A 104 10.31 16.51 4.57
CA GLU A 104 11.08 17.06 5.69
C GLU A 104 12.54 17.24 5.31
N ARG A 105 13.16 16.24 4.68
CA ARG A 105 14.54 16.32 4.20
C ARG A 105 14.74 17.43 3.16
N PHE A 106 13.80 17.54 2.22
CA PHE A 106 13.80 18.62 1.23
C PHE A 106 13.82 20.02 1.88
N ASN A 107 12.98 20.21 2.93
CA ASN A 107 12.94 21.47 3.66
C ASN A 107 14.22 21.72 4.46
N GLN A 108 14.83 20.68 5.05
CA GLN A 108 16.11 20.77 5.76
C GLN A 108 17.23 21.20 4.84
N ILE A 109 17.33 20.61 3.64
CA ILE A 109 18.30 20.98 2.62
C ILE A 109 18.17 22.49 2.28
N GLY A 110 16.94 23.00 2.16
CA GLY A 110 16.69 24.42 1.94
C GLY A 110 17.24 25.33 3.06
N MET A 111 17.22 24.85 4.31
CA MET A 111 17.83 25.58 5.43
C MET A 111 19.35 25.46 5.43
N GLU A 112 19.89 24.26 5.21
CA GLU A 112 21.32 23.98 5.14
C GLU A 112 22.01 24.80 4.03
N MET A 113 21.35 25.01 2.89
CA MET A 113 21.81 25.90 1.82
C MET A 113 21.95 27.37 2.26
N GLY A 114 21.29 27.79 3.32
CA GLY A 114 21.39 29.11 3.88
C GLY A 114 22.55 29.30 4.87
N GLU A 115 23.28 28.25 5.23
CA GLU A 115 24.38 28.28 6.20
C GLU A 115 25.71 28.62 5.54
N ASP A 116 26.59 29.31 6.31
CA ASP A 116 27.93 29.65 5.83
C ASP A 116 28.76 28.38 5.63
N GLY A 117 29.26 28.17 4.41
CA GLY A 117 30.10 27.04 4.04
C GLY A 117 29.31 25.81 3.52
N ALA A 118 28.03 25.97 3.18
CA ALA A 118 27.20 24.92 2.59
C ALA A 118 27.79 24.40 1.27
N ASP A 119 27.80 23.09 1.11
CA ASP A 119 28.10 22.41 -0.16
C ASP A 119 26.91 22.44 -1.10
N PHE A 120 26.79 23.51 -1.87
CA PHE A 120 25.67 23.73 -2.78
C PHE A 120 25.53 22.64 -3.85
N ASP A 121 26.64 22.05 -4.29
CA ASP A 121 26.60 21.02 -5.34
C ASP A 121 26.05 19.72 -4.79
N ALA A 122 26.49 19.29 -3.61
CA ALA A 122 25.99 18.09 -2.96
C ALA A 122 24.52 18.24 -2.53
N LEU A 123 24.16 19.35 -1.88
CA LEU A 123 22.80 19.63 -1.43
C LEU A 123 21.82 19.80 -2.60
N GLY A 124 22.28 20.43 -3.69
CA GLY A 124 21.48 20.57 -4.92
C GLY A 124 21.23 19.24 -5.62
N ALA A 125 22.20 18.34 -5.63
CA ALA A 125 22.03 16.99 -6.18
C ALA A 125 21.00 16.18 -5.35
N GLU A 126 21.12 16.20 -4.01
CA GLU A 126 20.19 15.53 -3.11
C GLU A 126 18.76 16.09 -3.25
N MET A 127 18.62 17.42 -3.34
CA MET A 127 17.32 18.07 -3.54
C MET A 127 16.65 17.65 -4.86
N ALA A 128 17.43 17.44 -5.92
CA ALA A 128 16.92 16.98 -7.21
C ALA A 128 16.45 15.52 -7.19
N GLU A 129 17.04 14.66 -6.35
CA GLU A 129 16.61 13.28 -6.17
C GLU A 129 15.28 13.16 -5.37
N LEU A 130 14.97 14.17 -4.54
CA LEU A 130 13.77 14.22 -3.72
C LEU A 130 12.54 14.82 -4.45
N GLN A 131 12.69 15.36 -5.67
CA GLN A 131 11.62 15.91 -6.51
C GLN A 131 11.00 14.84 -7.45
#